data_dae2d12158245d7cf8329f6387ef766a
#
_entry.id   dae2d12158245d7cf8329f6387ef766a
#
_cell.length_a   1.000
_cell.length_b   1.000
_cell.length_c   1.000
_cell.angle_alpha   90.00
_cell.angle_beta   90.00
_cell.angle_gamma   90.00
#
_symmetry.space_group_name_H-M   'P 1'
#
loop_
_entity.id
_entity.type
_entity.pdbx_description
1 polymer ?
#
loop_
_entity_poly.entity_id
_entity_poly.type
_entity_poly.pdbx_seq_one_letter_code
_entity_poly.pdbx_strand_id
1 'polypeptide(L)'
;MAEKRSAGMNSITRIKDALFFLIRQGLWGIKEDAEKYFPLSPEEWQSIYIHSRRQAIQGIVYDGMLLLHKPLRPPHALVLRWTVDVDQWERINKQHIQVLCALNRFFTTEPTVPFEVIKGLALSCYYPNPLHRVCGDIDLYFGSPEAVRQAAQKLEESGVYVKYGANDDASCLIGQVVIELHPELIELHSPFIRKSLREWEKNVFCTVAPAIKPVYQDTPISVPTPEAHHLLVSTHILKHLLNEGIGLRQLCDAAILLKGLAQETDKQELERLCRRFGIWKWSCLLYTFLKEHLGLDETYVPFRKHYNTETLMTEIWESGNFGFYDERKGERPEGKWKNKLYTSRQITRKAQLFFTYASAETFWWPTLLTARRIKELVIKHENHTEKNIK
;
A
#
# COMPACT_ATOMS: atom_id res chain seq x y z
N MET A 1 -5.17 -36.10 -18.77
CA MET A 1 -5.61 -34.87 -18.07
C MET A 1 -4.84 -34.61 -16.79
N ALA A 2 -4.49 -35.60 -15.98
CA ALA A 2 -3.70 -35.41 -14.75
C ALA A 2 -2.27 -34.93 -15.01
N GLU A 3 -1.57 -35.44 -16.02
CA GLU A 3 -0.20 -35.00 -16.37
C GLU A 3 -0.14 -33.55 -16.86
N LYS A 4 -1.13 -33.06 -17.63
CA LYS A 4 -1.20 -31.66 -18.03
C LYS A 4 -1.48 -30.73 -16.85
N ARG A 5 -2.24 -31.18 -15.84
CA ARG A 5 -2.47 -30.42 -14.60
C ARG A 5 -1.22 -30.38 -13.72
N SER A 6 -0.48 -31.49 -13.62
CA SER A 6 0.78 -31.57 -12.87
C SER A 6 1.87 -30.72 -13.51
N ALA A 7 2.04 -30.76 -14.84
CA ALA A 7 3.00 -29.93 -15.57
C ALA A 7 2.68 -28.42 -15.47
N GLY A 8 1.38 -28.05 -15.52
CA GLY A 8 0.95 -26.67 -15.34
C GLY A 8 1.16 -26.15 -13.91
N MET A 9 0.96 -26.99 -12.90
CA MET A 9 1.19 -26.64 -11.50
C MET A 9 2.68 -26.43 -11.20
N ASN A 10 3.57 -27.26 -11.78
CA ASN A 10 5.03 -27.08 -11.72
C ASN A 10 5.47 -25.77 -12.39
N SER A 11 4.88 -25.38 -13.52
CA SER A 11 5.21 -24.16 -14.23
C SER A 11 4.81 -22.90 -13.42
N ILE A 12 3.62 -22.86 -12.83
CA ILE A 12 3.17 -21.73 -12.00
C ILE A 12 4.06 -21.56 -10.76
N THR A 13 4.40 -22.64 -10.08
CA THR A 13 5.29 -22.62 -8.92
C THR A 13 6.66 -22.07 -9.30
N ARG A 14 7.21 -22.53 -10.42
CA ARG A 14 8.51 -22.07 -10.93
C ARG A 14 8.53 -20.58 -11.27
N ILE A 15 7.48 -20.07 -11.94
CA ILE A 15 7.34 -18.64 -12.25
C ILE A 15 7.26 -17.82 -10.95
N LYS A 16 6.50 -18.31 -9.98
CA LYS A 16 6.36 -17.67 -8.68
C LYS A 16 7.71 -17.59 -7.94
N ASP A 17 8.41 -18.69 -7.85
CA ASP A 17 9.71 -18.78 -7.16
C ASP A 17 10.75 -17.87 -7.84
N ALA A 18 10.81 -17.86 -9.17
CA ALA A 18 11.68 -16.98 -9.94
C ALA A 18 11.30 -15.50 -9.75
N LEU A 19 9.99 -15.15 -9.69
CA LEU A 19 9.54 -13.79 -9.42
C LEU A 19 9.98 -13.33 -8.02
N PHE A 20 9.78 -14.16 -6.99
CA PHE A 20 10.21 -13.81 -5.63
C PHE A 20 11.74 -13.72 -5.51
N PHE A 21 12.48 -14.57 -6.22
CA PHE A 21 13.92 -14.42 -6.33
C PHE A 21 14.31 -13.05 -6.89
N LEU A 22 13.72 -12.62 -8.01
CA LEU A 22 14.01 -11.32 -8.63
C LEU A 22 13.62 -10.14 -7.73
N ILE A 23 12.52 -10.25 -6.97
CA ILE A 23 12.13 -9.25 -5.98
C ILE A 23 13.23 -9.12 -4.91
N ARG A 24 13.71 -10.24 -4.34
CA ARG A 24 14.78 -10.23 -3.34
C ARG A 24 16.06 -9.63 -3.88
N GLN A 25 16.42 -9.95 -5.12
CA GLN A 25 17.57 -9.34 -5.79
C GLN A 25 17.40 -7.82 -5.93
N GLY A 26 16.24 -7.36 -6.39
CA GLY A 26 15.95 -5.93 -6.59
C GLY A 26 15.85 -5.14 -5.29
N LEU A 27 15.33 -5.74 -4.20
CA LEU A 27 15.22 -5.08 -2.90
C LEU A 27 16.55 -5.02 -2.15
N TRP A 28 17.35 -6.08 -2.22
CA TRP A 28 18.50 -6.25 -1.32
C TRP A 28 19.85 -6.22 -2.03
N GLY A 29 19.89 -6.37 -3.35
CA GLY A 29 21.14 -6.48 -4.11
C GLY A 29 21.95 -7.75 -3.78
N ILE A 30 21.32 -8.76 -3.16
CA ILE A 30 21.97 -9.98 -2.71
C ILE A 30 22.17 -10.90 -3.91
N LYS A 31 23.39 -11.38 -4.12
CA LYS A 31 23.69 -12.39 -5.12
C LYS A 31 23.39 -13.79 -4.56
N GLU A 32 22.17 -14.24 -4.69
CA GLU A 32 21.80 -15.63 -4.46
C GLU A 32 22.13 -16.47 -5.70
N ASP A 33 22.25 -17.81 -5.53
CA ASP A 33 22.42 -18.73 -6.65
C ASP A 33 21.17 -18.74 -7.54
N ALA A 34 21.32 -18.19 -8.75
CA ALA A 34 20.26 -18.09 -9.74
C ALA A 34 19.97 -19.41 -10.47
N GLU A 35 20.93 -20.37 -10.48
CA GLU A 35 20.81 -21.61 -11.28
C GLU A 35 19.62 -22.47 -10.85
N LYS A 36 19.19 -22.34 -9.58
CA LYS A 36 18.01 -23.02 -9.06
C LYS A 36 16.71 -22.59 -9.75
N TYR A 37 16.63 -21.35 -10.24
CA TYR A 37 15.42 -20.73 -10.78
C TYR A 37 15.48 -20.52 -12.28
N PHE A 38 16.68 -20.42 -12.85
CA PHE A 38 16.95 -20.09 -14.26
C PHE A 38 17.79 -21.17 -14.93
N PRO A 39 17.79 -21.29 -16.29
CA PRO A 39 17.13 -20.39 -17.24
C PRO A 39 15.62 -20.60 -17.32
N LEU A 40 14.89 -19.54 -17.73
CA LEU A 40 13.45 -19.57 -18.02
C LEU A 40 13.20 -19.51 -19.53
N SER A 41 12.08 -20.08 -19.98
CA SER A 41 11.63 -19.94 -21.37
C SER A 41 11.15 -18.52 -21.66
N PRO A 42 11.05 -18.09 -22.94
CA PRO A 42 10.48 -16.78 -23.29
C PRO A 42 9.07 -16.57 -22.75
N GLU A 43 8.23 -17.61 -22.70
CA GLU A 43 6.85 -17.57 -22.19
C GLU A 43 6.83 -17.42 -20.67
N GLU A 44 7.71 -18.07 -19.94
CA GLU A 44 7.87 -17.91 -18.49
C GLU A 44 8.33 -16.49 -18.15
N TRP A 45 9.30 -15.95 -18.91
CA TRP A 45 9.72 -14.56 -18.77
C TRP A 45 8.60 -13.55 -19.07
N GLN A 46 7.79 -13.81 -20.11
CA GLN A 46 6.61 -13.00 -20.41
C GLN A 46 5.61 -13.04 -19.25
N SER A 47 5.41 -14.19 -18.62
CA SER A 47 4.56 -14.35 -17.44
C SER A 47 5.08 -13.55 -16.24
N ILE A 48 6.38 -13.60 -15.96
CA ILE A 48 7.01 -12.77 -14.90
C ILE A 48 6.79 -11.28 -15.16
N TYR A 49 6.99 -10.82 -16.41
CA TYR A 49 6.73 -9.43 -16.78
C TYR A 49 5.29 -9.01 -16.52
N ILE A 50 4.32 -9.84 -16.93
CA ILE A 50 2.89 -9.58 -16.70
C ILE A 50 2.57 -9.56 -15.20
N HIS A 51 3.04 -10.53 -14.43
CA HIS A 51 2.83 -10.59 -12.98
C HIS A 51 3.48 -9.40 -12.26
N SER A 52 4.68 -8.99 -12.65
CA SER A 52 5.33 -7.81 -12.06
C SER A 52 4.51 -6.52 -12.24
N ARG A 53 3.88 -6.34 -13.39
CA ARG A 53 2.95 -5.23 -13.66
C ARG A 53 1.66 -5.34 -12.86
N ARG A 54 1.04 -6.54 -12.81
CA ARG A 54 -0.18 -6.80 -12.03
C ARG A 54 0.02 -6.55 -10.53
N GLN A 55 1.24 -6.71 -10.05
CA GLN A 55 1.62 -6.50 -8.65
C GLN A 55 2.24 -5.10 -8.39
N ALA A 56 2.35 -4.26 -9.43
CA ALA A 56 2.97 -2.92 -9.39
C ALA A 56 4.42 -2.91 -8.88
N ILE A 57 5.20 -3.93 -9.24
CA ILE A 57 6.60 -4.13 -8.83
C ILE A 57 7.56 -4.25 -10.02
N GLN A 58 7.14 -3.84 -11.21
CA GLN A 58 7.92 -4.02 -12.44
C GLN A 58 9.30 -3.37 -12.38
N GLY A 59 9.48 -2.24 -11.71
CA GLY A 59 10.77 -1.60 -11.50
C GLY A 59 11.69 -2.41 -10.59
N ILE A 60 11.17 -2.92 -9.47
CA ILE A 60 11.91 -3.74 -8.51
C ILE A 60 12.39 -5.06 -9.17
N VAL A 61 11.49 -5.72 -9.89
CA VAL A 61 11.82 -6.97 -10.60
C VAL A 61 12.80 -6.73 -11.74
N TYR A 62 12.70 -5.58 -12.41
CA TYR A 62 13.67 -5.15 -13.43
C TYR A 62 15.07 -4.98 -12.83
N ASP A 63 15.19 -4.33 -11.66
CA ASP A 63 16.47 -4.21 -10.96
C ASP A 63 17.07 -5.59 -10.64
N GLY A 64 16.25 -6.50 -10.11
CA GLY A 64 16.68 -7.87 -9.84
C GLY A 64 17.11 -8.63 -11.10
N MET A 65 16.39 -8.46 -12.21
CA MET A 65 16.74 -9.04 -13.50
C MET A 65 18.09 -8.53 -14.02
N LEU A 66 18.40 -7.25 -13.82
CA LEU A 66 19.68 -6.69 -14.25
C LEU A 66 20.89 -7.24 -13.48
N LEU A 67 20.68 -7.82 -12.30
CA LEU A 67 21.74 -8.49 -11.53
C LEU A 67 22.04 -9.92 -12.03
N LEU A 68 21.16 -10.51 -12.85
CA LEU A 68 21.42 -11.81 -13.47
C LEU A 68 22.57 -11.74 -14.49
N HIS A 69 23.29 -12.84 -14.64
CA HIS A 69 24.21 -13.04 -15.74
C HIS A 69 23.46 -12.98 -17.09
N LYS A 70 24.08 -12.37 -18.11
CA LYS A 70 23.44 -12.15 -19.42
C LYS A 70 22.73 -13.37 -20.02
N PRO A 71 23.29 -14.60 -19.97
CA PRO A 71 22.63 -15.79 -20.53
C PRO A 71 21.32 -16.18 -19.83
N LEU A 72 21.12 -15.73 -18.58
CA LEU A 72 19.93 -16.03 -17.78
C LEU A 72 18.82 -15.01 -17.94
N ARG A 73 19.11 -13.89 -18.60
CA ARG A 73 18.13 -12.79 -18.79
C ARG A 73 17.10 -13.13 -19.86
N PRO A 74 15.94 -12.41 -19.87
CA PRO A 74 14.92 -12.59 -20.90
C PRO A 74 15.44 -12.23 -22.31
N PRO A 75 14.69 -12.63 -23.36
CA PRO A 75 14.97 -12.19 -24.74
C PRO A 75 15.10 -10.68 -24.84
N HIS A 76 16.02 -10.22 -25.68
CA HIS A 76 16.36 -8.80 -25.82
C HIS A 76 15.13 -7.89 -26.09
N ALA A 77 14.19 -8.34 -26.92
CA ALA A 77 12.95 -7.61 -27.20
C ALA A 77 12.11 -7.36 -25.93
N LEU A 78 12.05 -8.32 -25.00
CA LEU A 78 11.35 -8.17 -23.72
C LEU A 78 12.11 -7.23 -22.78
N VAL A 79 13.45 -7.30 -22.75
CA VAL A 79 14.28 -6.36 -21.98
C VAL A 79 14.00 -4.93 -22.42
N LEU A 80 14.03 -4.66 -23.73
CA LEU A 80 13.75 -3.31 -24.28
C LEU A 80 12.35 -2.82 -23.89
N ARG A 81 11.33 -3.66 -24.03
CA ARG A 81 9.96 -3.32 -23.63
C ARG A 81 9.88 -2.99 -22.14
N TRP A 82 10.55 -3.77 -21.31
CA TRP A 82 10.56 -3.56 -19.85
C TRP A 82 11.29 -2.28 -19.48
N THR A 83 12.42 -1.98 -20.15
CA THR A 83 13.15 -0.73 -19.98
C THR A 83 12.26 0.49 -20.27
N VAL A 84 11.46 0.45 -21.35
CA VAL A 84 10.52 1.54 -21.69
C VAL A 84 9.46 1.71 -20.60
N ASP A 85 8.89 0.62 -20.07
CA ASP A 85 7.94 0.68 -18.97
C ASP A 85 8.55 1.32 -17.70
N VAL A 86 9.79 0.97 -17.36
CA VAL A 86 10.48 1.50 -16.19
C VAL A 86 10.82 2.98 -16.39
N ASP A 87 11.34 3.38 -17.55
CA ASP A 87 11.60 4.78 -17.88
C ASP A 87 10.32 5.65 -17.79
N GLN A 88 9.18 5.11 -18.20
CA GLN A 88 7.90 5.80 -18.04
C GLN A 88 7.57 6.06 -16.56
N TRP A 89 7.78 5.07 -15.70
CA TRP A 89 7.56 5.23 -14.25
C TRP A 89 8.56 6.18 -13.61
N GLU A 90 9.81 6.19 -14.04
CA GLU A 90 10.78 7.18 -13.59
C GLU A 90 10.33 8.62 -13.90
N ARG A 91 9.80 8.86 -15.10
CA ARG A 91 9.28 10.18 -15.50
C ARG A 91 8.09 10.58 -14.63
N ILE A 92 7.14 9.66 -14.39
CA ILE A 92 6.00 9.89 -13.53
C ILE A 92 6.46 10.22 -12.10
N ASN A 93 7.39 9.45 -11.54
CA ASN A 93 7.91 9.67 -10.20
C ASN A 93 8.67 10.99 -10.08
N LYS A 94 9.46 11.39 -11.09
CA LYS A 94 10.12 12.71 -11.15
C LYS A 94 9.09 13.84 -11.11
N GLN A 95 7.95 13.69 -11.82
CA GLN A 95 6.87 14.66 -11.77
C GLN A 95 6.22 14.72 -10.37
N HIS A 96 5.96 13.58 -9.74
CA HIS A 96 5.45 13.52 -8.37
C HIS A 96 6.39 14.24 -7.39
N ILE A 97 7.70 14.02 -7.50
CA ILE A 97 8.71 14.69 -6.66
C ILE A 97 8.68 16.20 -6.87
N GLN A 98 8.59 16.67 -8.11
CA GLN A 98 8.51 18.11 -8.40
C GLN A 98 7.26 18.74 -7.77
N VAL A 99 6.10 18.07 -7.88
CA VAL A 99 4.84 18.51 -7.26
C VAL A 99 4.97 18.51 -5.74
N LEU A 100 5.53 17.46 -5.13
CA LEU A 100 5.75 17.39 -3.69
C LEU A 100 6.66 18.53 -3.19
N CYS A 101 7.76 18.81 -3.88
CA CYS A 101 8.65 19.93 -3.53
C CYS A 101 7.94 21.28 -3.63
N ALA A 102 7.07 21.45 -4.64
CA ALA A 102 6.24 22.66 -4.77
C ALA A 102 5.23 22.78 -3.63
N LEU A 103 4.52 21.69 -3.29
CA LEU A 103 3.57 21.66 -2.17
C LEU A 103 4.26 21.93 -0.83
N ASN A 104 5.47 21.37 -0.62
CA ASN A 104 6.22 21.64 0.61
C ASN A 104 6.51 23.14 0.75
N ARG A 105 7.02 23.79 -0.30
CA ARG A 105 7.22 25.25 -0.29
C ARG A 105 5.93 26.00 -0.08
N PHE A 106 4.86 25.59 -0.76
CA PHE A 106 3.54 26.25 -0.67
C PHE A 106 2.98 26.22 0.74
N PHE A 107 3.00 25.07 1.42
CA PHE A 107 2.43 24.94 2.77
C PHE A 107 3.36 25.47 3.87
N THR A 108 4.65 25.61 3.63
CA THR A 108 5.60 26.23 4.57
C THR A 108 5.68 27.75 4.44
N THR A 109 5.09 28.36 3.38
CA THR A 109 4.93 29.81 3.27
C THR A 109 3.73 30.27 4.07
N GLU A 110 3.84 31.45 4.71
CA GLU A 110 2.77 32.01 5.54
C GLU A 110 1.44 32.28 4.78
N PRO A 111 0.27 31.98 5.35
CA PRO A 111 0.09 31.26 6.63
C PRO A 111 0.50 29.78 6.51
N THR A 112 1.36 29.33 7.42
CA THR A 112 1.87 27.95 7.38
C THR A 112 0.80 26.92 7.75
N VAL A 113 0.79 25.79 7.04
CA VAL A 113 -0.09 24.66 7.35
C VAL A 113 0.80 23.42 7.48
N PRO A 114 1.12 22.98 8.71
CA PRO A 114 1.99 21.82 8.93
C PRO A 114 1.38 20.53 8.37
N PHE A 115 2.20 19.68 7.78
CA PHE A 115 1.81 18.37 7.27
C PHE A 115 2.97 17.39 7.30
N GLU A 116 2.64 16.10 7.20
CA GLU A 116 3.59 15.00 6.99
C GLU A 116 3.27 14.30 5.67
N VAL A 117 4.33 13.93 4.93
CA VAL A 117 4.17 13.07 3.74
C VAL A 117 4.07 11.64 4.20
N ILE A 118 3.01 10.98 3.80
CA ILE A 118 2.73 9.60 4.21
C ILE A 118 2.68 8.67 2.99
N LYS A 119 3.01 7.40 3.17
CA LYS A 119 2.99 6.38 2.09
C LYS A 119 3.87 6.76 0.88
N GLY A 120 3.46 6.35 -0.30
CA GLY A 120 4.01 6.74 -1.61
C GLY A 120 5.47 7.16 -1.62
N LEU A 121 5.70 8.43 -1.81
CA LEU A 121 7.03 9.03 -1.87
C LEU A 121 7.79 8.96 -0.54
N ALA A 122 7.09 9.01 0.62
CA ALA A 122 7.73 8.84 1.92
C ALA A 122 8.42 7.47 2.08
N LEU A 123 7.96 6.45 1.35
CA LEU A 123 8.54 5.11 1.34
C LEU A 123 9.58 4.93 0.24
N SER A 124 9.41 5.60 -0.91
CA SER A 124 10.30 5.42 -2.06
C SER A 124 11.76 5.72 -1.74
N CYS A 125 12.03 6.65 -0.82
CA CYS A 125 13.38 7.04 -0.45
C CYS A 125 14.20 5.92 0.25
N TYR A 126 13.55 4.87 0.74
CA TYR A 126 14.22 3.71 1.33
C TYR A 126 14.61 2.63 0.32
N TYR A 127 14.08 2.70 -0.91
CA TYR A 127 14.40 1.75 -1.97
C TYR A 127 15.81 1.98 -2.54
N PRO A 128 16.51 0.92 -2.99
CA PRO A 128 17.80 1.08 -3.68
C PRO A 128 17.70 2.02 -4.89
N ASN A 129 16.62 1.92 -5.66
CA ASN A 129 16.26 2.88 -6.70
C ASN A 129 14.87 3.49 -6.41
N PRO A 130 14.82 4.68 -5.79
CA PRO A 130 13.56 5.33 -5.42
C PRO A 130 12.59 5.55 -6.58
N LEU A 131 13.10 5.77 -7.79
CA LEU A 131 12.29 6.03 -8.99
C LEU A 131 11.64 4.78 -9.57
N HIS A 132 12.08 3.59 -9.17
CA HIS A 132 11.53 2.31 -9.64
C HIS A 132 10.34 1.80 -8.80
N ARG A 133 10.06 2.45 -7.66
CA ARG A 133 8.82 2.20 -6.93
C ARG A 133 7.66 2.92 -7.61
N VAL A 134 6.64 2.16 -8.00
CA VAL A 134 5.41 2.73 -8.60
C VAL A 134 4.66 3.59 -7.59
N CYS A 135 4.56 4.90 -7.84
CA CYS A 135 3.73 5.83 -7.07
C CYS A 135 2.43 6.15 -7.83
N GLY A 136 1.32 6.30 -7.11
CA GLY A 136 0.01 6.63 -7.70
C GLY A 136 -0.45 8.05 -7.36
N ASP A 137 -0.25 8.45 -6.13
CA ASP A 137 -0.75 9.67 -5.51
C ASP A 137 0.29 10.24 -4.54
N ILE A 138 0.02 11.45 -4.06
CA ILE A 138 0.75 12.06 -2.95
C ILE A 138 -0.21 12.19 -1.78
N ASP A 139 0.03 11.42 -0.74
CA ASP A 139 -0.74 11.44 0.50
C ASP A 139 -0.11 12.41 1.50
N LEU A 140 -0.88 13.39 1.98
CA LEU A 140 -0.47 14.38 2.97
C LEU A 140 -1.35 14.29 4.22
N TYR A 141 -0.75 14.11 5.38
CA TYR A 141 -1.43 14.06 6.67
C TYR A 141 -1.32 15.39 7.40
N PHE A 142 -2.46 15.93 7.85
CA PHE A 142 -2.56 17.25 8.49
C PHE A 142 -2.95 17.20 9.96
N GLY A 143 -3.16 16.04 10.55
CA GLY A 143 -3.40 15.87 11.98
C GLY A 143 -4.82 16.19 12.46
N SER A 144 -5.64 16.90 11.69
CA SER A 144 -7.03 17.18 12.04
C SER A 144 -7.91 17.59 10.85
N PRO A 145 -9.25 17.44 10.95
CA PRO A 145 -10.18 17.96 9.94
C PRO A 145 -10.06 19.47 9.71
N GLU A 146 -9.77 20.24 10.76
CA GLU A 146 -9.60 21.69 10.69
C GLU A 146 -8.38 22.04 9.82
N ALA A 147 -7.26 21.36 10.04
CA ALA A 147 -6.04 21.60 9.26
C ALA A 147 -6.21 21.19 7.80
N VAL A 148 -6.95 20.10 7.51
CA VAL A 148 -7.32 19.75 6.13
C VAL A 148 -8.15 20.84 5.47
N ARG A 149 -9.14 21.42 6.18
CA ARG A 149 -9.93 22.53 5.64
C ARG A 149 -9.08 23.78 5.38
N GLN A 150 -8.14 24.13 6.28
CA GLN A 150 -7.19 25.23 6.07
C GLN A 150 -6.30 24.99 4.86
N ALA A 151 -5.76 23.78 4.71
CA ALA A 151 -4.95 23.39 3.56
C ALA A 151 -5.75 23.45 2.25
N ALA A 152 -6.97 22.93 2.26
CA ALA A 152 -7.89 22.97 1.12
C ALA A 152 -8.24 24.40 0.72
N GLN A 153 -8.61 25.25 1.67
CA GLN A 153 -8.89 26.66 1.41
C GLN A 153 -7.67 27.37 0.80
N LYS A 154 -6.47 27.17 1.36
CA LYS A 154 -5.24 27.75 0.82
C LYS A 154 -4.97 27.33 -0.63
N LEU A 155 -5.28 26.08 -0.99
CA LEU A 155 -5.19 25.60 -2.37
C LEU A 155 -6.25 26.25 -3.27
N GLU A 156 -7.50 26.39 -2.81
CA GLU A 156 -8.59 27.05 -3.54
C GLU A 156 -8.29 28.53 -3.82
N GLU A 157 -7.76 29.25 -2.83
CA GLU A 157 -7.31 30.63 -2.97
C GLU A 157 -6.18 30.80 -4.00
N SER A 158 -5.39 29.74 -4.23
CA SER A 158 -4.38 29.68 -5.32
C SER A 158 -4.92 29.26 -6.68
N GLY A 159 -6.25 29.02 -6.79
CA GLY A 159 -6.91 28.62 -8.02
C GLY A 159 -6.94 27.10 -8.28
N VAL A 160 -6.58 26.26 -7.30
CA VAL A 160 -6.66 24.80 -7.39
C VAL A 160 -8.07 24.35 -6.98
N TYR A 161 -8.73 23.57 -7.84
CA TYR A 161 -10.02 22.96 -7.48
C TYR A 161 -9.81 21.84 -6.47
N VAL A 162 -10.50 21.92 -5.31
CA VAL A 162 -10.45 20.90 -4.25
C VAL A 162 -11.79 20.18 -4.14
N LYS A 163 -11.75 18.86 -4.10
CA LYS A 163 -12.91 18.00 -3.87
C LYS A 163 -12.88 17.50 -2.43
N TYR A 164 -13.93 17.80 -1.66
CA TYR A 164 -14.09 17.33 -0.28
C TYR A 164 -14.71 15.92 -0.25
N GLY A 165 -14.15 15.05 0.57
CA GLY A 165 -14.63 13.70 0.82
C GLY A 165 -15.60 13.61 2.00
N ALA A 166 -16.09 12.39 2.27
CA ALA A 166 -17.12 12.16 3.30
C ALA A 166 -16.55 12.03 4.73
N ASN A 167 -15.25 11.84 4.86
CA ASN A 167 -14.57 11.61 6.15
C ASN A 167 -13.66 12.80 6.52
N ASP A 168 -14.04 14.02 6.16
CA ASP A 168 -13.24 15.24 6.31
C ASP A 168 -11.89 15.20 5.57
N ASP A 169 -11.69 14.24 4.67
CA ASP A 169 -10.61 14.18 3.71
C ASP A 169 -10.88 15.14 2.54
N ALA A 170 -9.84 15.52 1.82
CA ALA A 170 -9.96 16.29 0.60
C ALA A 170 -8.97 15.80 -0.45
N SER A 171 -9.22 16.12 -1.71
CA SER A 171 -8.31 15.77 -2.80
C SER A 171 -8.29 16.83 -3.88
N CYS A 172 -7.17 16.98 -4.55
CA CYS A 172 -7.04 17.86 -5.71
C CYS A 172 -6.14 17.23 -6.79
N LEU A 173 -6.11 17.86 -7.94
CA LEU A 173 -5.25 17.48 -9.05
C LEU A 173 -4.30 18.64 -9.38
N ILE A 174 -3.00 18.38 -9.33
CA ILE A 174 -1.97 19.34 -9.75
C ILE A 174 -1.21 18.76 -10.94
N GLY A 175 -1.46 19.33 -12.12
CA GLY A 175 -1.04 18.71 -13.37
C GLY A 175 -1.75 17.36 -13.58
N GLN A 176 -1.00 16.27 -13.53
CA GLN A 176 -1.54 14.89 -13.60
C GLN A 176 -1.40 14.12 -12.28
N VAL A 177 -0.98 14.80 -11.21
CA VAL A 177 -0.72 14.17 -9.92
C VAL A 177 -1.91 14.39 -8.99
N VAL A 178 -2.47 13.29 -8.49
CA VAL A 178 -3.52 13.31 -7.46
C VAL A 178 -2.86 13.57 -6.11
N ILE A 179 -3.44 14.53 -5.36
CA ILE A 179 -3.03 14.86 -4.01
C ILE A 179 -4.19 14.52 -3.07
N GLU A 180 -3.94 13.74 -2.04
CA GLU A 180 -4.90 13.39 -1.00
C GLU A 180 -4.50 14.05 0.32
N LEU A 181 -5.46 14.73 0.95
CA LEU A 181 -5.31 15.46 2.21
C LEU A 181 -6.03 14.67 3.30
N HIS A 182 -5.29 14.10 4.24
CA HIS A 182 -5.80 13.19 5.26
C HIS A 182 -5.86 13.85 6.64
N PRO A 183 -7.04 13.83 7.33
CA PRO A 183 -7.16 14.30 8.72
C PRO A 183 -6.71 13.24 9.74
N GLU A 184 -6.68 11.97 9.36
CA GLU A 184 -6.34 10.81 10.18
C GLU A 184 -5.15 10.04 9.57
N LEU A 185 -4.19 9.64 10.40
CA LEU A 185 -3.01 8.89 9.94
C LEU A 185 -3.34 7.42 9.74
N ILE A 186 -4.01 6.80 10.71
CA ILE A 186 -4.28 5.37 10.78
C ILE A 186 -5.78 5.12 10.73
N GLU A 187 -6.21 4.30 9.79
CA GLU A 187 -7.59 3.90 9.64
C GLU A 187 -7.84 2.55 10.33
N LEU A 188 -8.30 2.59 11.59
CA LEU A 188 -8.85 1.45 12.32
C LEU A 188 -10.28 1.75 12.75
N HIS A 189 -11.16 0.75 12.65
CA HIS A 189 -12.60 0.94 12.71
C HIS A 189 -13.22 0.51 14.05
N SER A 190 -12.45 -0.14 14.93
CA SER A 190 -12.96 -0.53 16.25
C SER A 190 -13.27 0.71 17.10
N PRO A 191 -14.54 0.89 17.55
CA PRO A 191 -14.92 2.03 18.37
C PRO A 191 -14.20 2.09 19.72
N PHE A 192 -13.74 0.94 20.22
CA PHE A 192 -13.06 0.85 21.52
C PHE A 192 -11.65 1.45 21.52
N ILE A 193 -10.99 1.45 20.35
CA ILE A 193 -9.62 1.96 20.23
C ILE A 193 -9.56 3.33 19.56
N ARG A 194 -10.61 3.72 18.82
CA ARG A 194 -10.59 4.92 17.98
C ARG A 194 -10.23 6.19 18.76
N LYS A 195 -10.84 6.40 19.94
CA LYS A 195 -10.53 7.58 20.76
C LYS A 195 -9.05 7.61 21.16
N SER A 196 -8.55 6.50 21.72
CA SER A 196 -7.16 6.43 22.18
C SER A 196 -6.14 6.47 21.03
N LEU A 197 -6.55 6.03 19.82
CA LEU A 197 -5.74 6.14 18.61
C LEU A 197 -5.63 7.60 18.16
N ARG A 198 -6.75 8.35 18.10
CA ARG A 198 -6.75 9.78 17.72
C ARG A 198 -5.96 10.64 18.71
N GLU A 199 -6.09 10.37 20.02
CA GLU A 199 -5.29 11.04 21.03
C GLU A 199 -3.78 10.76 20.85
N TRP A 200 -3.42 9.54 20.54
CA TRP A 200 -2.03 9.16 20.26
C TRP A 200 -1.51 9.81 18.98
N GLU A 201 -2.24 9.79 17.88
CA GLU A 201 -1.85 10.43 16.61
C GLU A 201 -1.60 11.95 16.80
N LYS A 202 -2.51 12.62 17.51
CA LYS A 202 -2.37 14.06 17.80
C LYS A 202 -1.09 14.35 18.60
N ASN A 203 -0.69 13.44 19.49
CA ASN A 203 0.53 13.62 20.31
C ASN A 203 1.81 13.40 19.51
N VAL A 204 1.79 12.58 18.45
CA VAL A 204 2.99 12.29 17.63
C VAL A 204 3.07 13.16 16.37
N PHE A 205 1.98 13.83 15.97
CA PHE A 205 1.96 14.68 14.79
C PHE A 205 2.92 15.87 14.93
N CYS A 206 3.68 16.15 13.88
CA CYS A 206 4.68 17.21 13.81
C CYS A 206 5.80 17.15 14.87
N THR A 207 6.02 15.99 15.50
CA THR A 207 7.17 15.77 16.42
C THR A 207 8.42 15.32 15.69
N VAL A 208 8.34 15.10 14.39
CA VAL A 208 9.39 14.49 13.57
C VAL A 208 10.30 15.55 12.97
N ALA A 209 11.59 15.26 12.96
CA ALA A 209 12.55 16.02 12.20
C ALA A 209 12.30 15.83 10.68
N PRO A 210 12.40 16.87 9.85
CA PRO A 210 12.25 16.75 8.42
C PRO A 210 13.24 15.73 7.84
N ALA A 211 12.77 14.85 6.97
CA ALA A 211 13.64 13.95 6.22
C ALA A 211 14.21 14.67 4.99
N ILE A 212 15.53 14.79 4.91
CA ILE A 212 16.21 15.31 3.74
C ILE A 212 16.74 14.13 2.94
N LYS A 213 16.23 13.97 1.71
CA LYS A 213 16.62 12.88 0.80
C LYS A 213 17.01 13.45 -0.55
N PRO A 214 18.04 12.93 -1.22
CA PRO A 214 18.45 13.39 -2.55
C PRO A 214 17.32 13.33 -3.58
N VAL A 215 16.42 12.34 -3.48
CA VAL A 215 15.25 12.20 -4.34
C VAL A 215 14.31 13.41 -4.29
N TYR A 216 14.32 14.17 -3.20
CA TYR A 216 13.53 15.39 -3.03
C TYR A 216 14.30 16.67 -3.35
N GLN A 217 15.39 16.58 -4.12
CA GLN A 217 16.17 17.74 -4.54
C GLN A 217 16.61 18.62 -3.35
N ASP A 218 17.10 17.98 -2.29
CA ASP A 218 17.52 18.60 -1.01
C ASP A 218 16.37 19.36 -0.26
N THR A 219 15.12 19.16 -0.66
CA THR A 219 13.98 19.72 0.04
C THR A 219 13.67 18.88 1.28
N PRO A 220 13.65 19.47 2.49
CA PRO A 220 13.29 18.75 3.70
C PRO A 220 11.79 18.40 3.66
N ILE A 221 11.48 17.14 3.93
CA ILE A 221 10.11 16.61 3.95
C ILE A 221 9.84 16.01 5.32
N SER A 222 8.77 16.44 5.98
CA SER A 222 8.30 15.83 7.22
C SER A 222 7.63 14.50 6.92
N VAL A 223 7.95 13.48 7.73
CA VAL A 223 7.36 12.13 7.65
C VAL A 223 6.96 11.67 9.06
N PRO A 224 6.06 10.71 9.22
CA PRO A 224 5.68 10.20 10.53
C PRO A 224 6.87 9.65 11.33
N THR A 225 6.75 9.64 12.67
CA THR A 225 7.74 8.97 13.54
C THR A 225 7.90 7.51 13.11
N PRO A 226 9.06 6.85 13.41
CA PRO A 226 9.28 5.48 13.00
C PRO A 226 8.14 4.53 13.37
N GLU A 227 7.65 4.58 14.60
CA GLU A 227 6.55 3.74 15.09
C GLU A 227 5.23 4.07 14.39
N ALA A 228 4.93 5.35 14.19
CA ALA A 228 3.74 5.81 13.48
C ALA A 228 3.75 5.37 12.02
N HIS A 229 4.91 5.44 11.37
CA HIS A 229 5.08 5.01 9.99
C HIS A 229 4.90 3.49 9.84
N HIS A 230 5.46 2.68 10.75
CA HIS A 230 5.24 1.24 10.76
C HIS A 230 3.77 0.86 10.98
N LEU A 231 3.10 1.52 11.94
CA LEU A 231 1.68 1.31 12.19
C LEU A 231 0.84 1.68 10.97
N LEU A 232 1.10 2.84 10.36
CA LEU A 232 0.43 3.29 9.15
C LEU A 232 0.55 2.26 8.03
N VAL A 233 1.77 1.83 7.69
CA VAL A 233 1.97 0.89 6.60
C VAL A 233 1.31 -0.45 6.89
N SER A 234 1.45 -0.98 8.11
CA SER A 234 0.85 -2.26 8.52
C SER A 234 -0.68 -2.22 8.46
N THR A 235 -1.31 -1.15 8.97
CA THR A 235 -2.78 -1.01 8.95
C THR A 235 -3.33 -0.71 7.57
N HIS A 236 -2.60 0.04 6.75
CA HIS A 236 -2.95 0.31 5.36
C HIS A 236 -2.96 -0.98 4.53
N ILE A 237 -1.97 -1.86 4.72
CA ILE A 237 -1.94 -3.20 4.12
C ILE A 237 -3.17 -4.01 4.55
N LEU A 238 -3.49 -4.04 5.85
CA LEU A 238 -4.65 -4.75 6.38
C LEU A 238 -5.96 -4.21 5.80
N LYS A 239 -6.14 -2.90 5.74
CA LYS A 239 -7.31 -2.24 5.16
C LYS A 239 -7.55 -2.69 3.71
N HIS A 240 -6.52 -2.59 2.86
CA HIS A 240 -6.65 -2.99 1.46
C HIS A 240 -6.86 -4.49 1.29
N LEU A 241 -6.17 -5.31 2.09
CA LEU A 241 -6.35 -6.76 2.09
C LEU A 241 -7.81 -7.13 2.38
N LEU A 242 -8.43 -6.50 3.37
CA LEU A 242 -9.83 -6.77 3.75
C LEU A 242 -10.84 -6.24 2.72
N ASN A 243 -10.54 -5.14 2.04
CA ASN A 243 -11.47 -4.50 1.11
C ASN A 243 -11.33 -5.05 -0.32
N GLU A 244 -10.29 -4.64 -0.98
CA GLU A 244 -10.14 -4.81 -2.44
C GLU A 244 -9.20 -5.96 -2.78
N GLY A 245 -8.13 -6.09 -2.06
CA GLY A 245 -6.97 -6.93 -2.30
C GLY A 245 -5.70 -6.11 -2.23
N ILE A 246 -4.57 -6.79 -2.11
CA ILE A 246 -3.28 -6.16 -1.95
C ILE A 246 -2.27 -6.77 -2.91
N GLY A 247 -1.37 -5.94 -3.43
CA GLY A 247 -0.26 -6.37 -4.27
C GLY A 247 1.07 -6.47 -3.51
N LEU A 248 2.06 -7.06 -4.16
CA LEU A 248 3.41 -7.21 -3.61
C LEU A 248 4.10 -5.85 -3.38
N ARG A 249 3.71 -4.79 -4.08
CA ARG A 249 4.27 -3.45 -3.87
C ARG A 249 4.18 -3.02 -2.41
N GLN A 250 3.00 -3.14 -1.80
CA GLN A 250 2.79 -2.73 -0.42
C GLN A 250 3.57 -3.61 0.58
N LEU A 251 3.79 -4.89 0.25
CA LEU A 251 4.63 -5.78 1.04
C LEU A 251 6.12 -5.38 0.93
N CYS A 252 6.57 -5.02 -0.28
CA CYS A 252 7.91 -4.47 -0.48
C CYS A 252 8.10 -3.16 0.30
N ASP A 253 7.08 -2.28 0.31
CA ASP A 253 7.07 -1.05 1.12
C ASP A 253 7.31 -1.34 2.61
N ALA A 254 6.58 -2.31 3.18
CA ALA A 254 6.75 -2.71 4.57
C ALA A 254 8.15 -3.29 4.85
N ALA A 255 8.69 -4.11 3.95
CA ALA A 255 10.01 -4.71 4.10
C ALA A 255 11.13 -3.65 4.07
N ILE A 256 11.06 -2.72 3.10
CA ILE A 256 12.03 -1.63 2.96
C ILE A 256 11.97 -0.67 4.16
N LEU A 257 10.77 -0.36 4.64
CA LEU A 257 10.59 0.51 5.81
C LEU A 257 11.19 -0.11 7.07
N LEU A 258 10.97 -1.41 7.32
CA LEU A 258 11.55 -2.13 8.46
C LEU A 258 13.09 -2.08 8.44
N LYS A 259 13.72 -2.23 7.29
CA LYS A 259 15.17 -2.08 7.14
C LYS A 259 15.59 -0.63 7.30
N GLY A 260 14.88 0.30 6.62
CA GLY A 260 15.27 1.71 6.55
C GLY A 260 15.20 2.44 7.89
N LEU A 261 14.26 2.05 8.77
CA LEU A 261 14.06 2.64 10.10
C LEU A 261 14.55 1.74 11.25
N ALA A 262 15.28 0.66 10.96
CA ALA A 262 15.65 -0.35 11.96
C ALA A 262 16.43 0.21 13.18
N GLN A 263 17.23 1.25 12.97
CA GLN A 263 18.03 1.90 14.02
C GLN A 263 17.27 3.01 14.77
N GLU A 264 16.20 3.53 14.17
CA GLU A 264 15.42 4.64 14.70
C GLU A 264 14.18 4.14 15.46
N THR A 265 13.71 2.91 15.16
CA THR A 265 12.50 2.32 15.74
C THR A 265 12.75 1.81 17.15
N ASP A 266 11.96 2.30 18.12
CA ASP A 266 11.83 1.62 19.42
C ASP A 266 10.95 0.37 19.25
N LYS A 267 11.60 -0.79 19.20
CA LYS A 267 10.95 -2.09 18.98
C LYS A 267 9.96 -2.45 20.09
N GLN A 268 10.23 -2.06 21.34
CA GLN A 268 9.36 -2.33 22.48
C GLN A 268 8.11 -1.46 22.43
N GLU A 269 8.29 -0.17 22.12
CA GLU A 269 7.17 0.75 21.97
C GLU A 269 6.30 0.34 20.77
N LEU A 270 6.89 0.00 19.62
CA LEU A 270 6.13 -0.48 18.46
C LEU A 270 5.32 -1.74 18.79
N GLU A 271 5.91 -2.71 19.51
CA GLU A 271 5.18 -3.90 19.95
C GLU A 271 4.03 -3.54 20.89
N ARG A 272 4.26 -2.65 21.85
CA ARG A 272 3.26 -2.16 22.80
C ARG A 272 2.08 -1.49 22.05
N LEU A 273 2.36 -0.64 21.08
CA LEU A 273 1.36 0.03 20.26
C LEU A 273 0.56 -0.96 19.40
N CYS A 274 1.22 -1.93 18.76
CA CYS A 274 0.54 -2.99 18.00
C CYS A 274 -0.41 -3.83 18.88
N ARG A 275 -0.02 -4.10 20.14
CA ARG A 275 -0.90 -4.78 21.12
C ARG A 275 -2.06 -3.90 21.54
N ARG A 276 -1.78 -2.62 21.86
CA ARG A 276 -2.79 -1.64 22.27
C ARG A 276 -3.86 -1.43 21.21
N PHE A 277 -3.47 -1.40 19.93
CA PHE A 277 -4.39 -1.17 18.80
C PHE A 277 -4.92 -2.48 18.18
N GLY A 278 -4.64 -3.64 18.78
CA GLY A 278 -5.21 -4.92 18.39
C GLY A 278 -4.71 -5.50 17.08
N ILE A 279 -3.56 -5.05 16.58
CA ILE A 279 -2.96 -5.48 15.31
C ILE A 279 -1.68 -6.30 15.47
N TRP A 280 -1.32 -6.69 16.70
CA TRP A 280 -0.06 -7.39 16.96
C TRP A 280 0.05 -8.73 16.21
N LYS A 281 -1.02 -9.55 16.22
CA LYS A 281 -1.01 -10.84 15.50
C LYS A 281 -0.91 -10.63 13.98
N TRP A 282 -1.59 -9.62 13.47
CA TRP A 282 -1.51 -9.21 12.07
C TRP A 282 -0.09 -8.80 11.70
N SER A 283 0.55 -7.96 12.49
CA SER A 283 1.94 -7.53 12.26
C SER A 283 2.90 -8.72 12.30
N CYS A 284 2.71 -9.69 13.20
CA CYS A 284 3.50 -10.92 13.22
C CYS A 284 3.31 -11.77 11.94
N LEU A 285 2.08 -11.91 11.43
CA LEU A 285 1.82 -12.60 10.16
C LEU A 285 2.51 -11.86 8.99
N LEU A 286 2.36 -10.54 8.94
CA LEU A 286 3.02 -9.70 7.94
C LEU A 286 4.54 -9.89 7.98
N TYR A 287 5.16 -9.77 9.15
CA TYR A 287 6.61 -9.90 9.30
C TYR A 287 7.11 -11.31 8.95
N THR A 288 6.33 -12.36 9.29
CA THR A 288 6.63 -13.73 8.85
C THR A 288 6.67 -13.82 7.32
N PHE A 289 5.66 -13.23 6.66
CA PHE A 289 5.62 -13.18 5.19
C PHE A 289 6.81 -12.46 4.59
N LEU A 290 7.16 -11.27 5.11
CA LEU A 290 8.29 -10.48 4.61
C LEU A 290 9.61 -11.23 4.74
N LYS A 291 9.82 -11.94 5.85
CA LYS A 291 11.00 -12.76 6.09
C LYS A 291 11.06 -13.95 5.12
N GLU A 292 9.98 -14.75 5.03
CA GLU A 292 9.98 -16.00 4.29
C GLU A 292 10.01 -15.80 2.78
N HIS A 293 9.29 -14.80 2.27
CA HIS A 293 9.09 -14.63 0.83
C HIS A 293 9.91 -13.48 0.24
N LEU A 294 10.08 -12.36 0.97
CA LEU A 294 10.85 -11.23 0.48
C LEU A 294 12.30 -11.20 1.01
N GLY A 295 12.71 -12.18 1.83
CA GLY A 295 14.09 -12.28 2.32
C GLY A 295 14.50 -11.15 3.27
N LEU A 296 13.54 -10.57 4.00
CA LEU A 296 13.87 -9.59 5.04
C LEU A 296 14.69 -10.23 6.14
N ASP A 297 15.85 -9.65 6.45
CA ASP A 297 16.70 -10.13 7.52
C ASP A 297 15.99 -10.03 8.88
N GLU A 298 16.11 -11.07 9.69
CA GLU A 298 15.45 -11.22 10.97
C GLU A 298 15.83 -10.13 11.98
N THR A 299 17.02 -9.54 11.83
CA THR A 299 17.52 -8.45 12.70
C THR A 299 16.69 -7.17 12.60
N TYR A 300 16.03 -6.96 11.46
CA TYR A 300 15.16 -5.81 11.22
C TYR A 300 13.72 -6.01 11.74
N VAL A 301 13.35 -7.25 12.10
CA VAL A 301 12.01 -7.56 12.63
C VAL A 301 11.89 -7.11 14.09
N PRO A 302 10.94 -6.20 14.42
CA PRO A 302 10.85 -5.63 15.78
C PRO A 302 10.42 -6.64 16.83
N PHE A 303 9.45 -7.49 16.52
CA PHE A 303 8.93 -8.56 17.35
C PHE A 303 8.39 -9.67 16.46
N ARG A 304 8.26 -10.87 17.00
CA ARG A 304 7.94 -12.04 16.18
C ARG A 304 7.10 -13.09 16.89
N LYS A 305 6.21 -13.64 16.13
CA LYS A 305 5.57 -14.92 16.33
C LYS A 305 5.31 -15.50 14.94
N HIS A 306 5.74 -16.73 14.73
CA HIS A 306 5.55 -17.39 13.44
C HIS A 306 4.06 -17.72 13.22
N TYR A 307 3.58 -17.44 12.01
CA TYR A 307 2.25 -17.81 11.52
C TYR A 307 2.37 -18.36 10.10
N ASN A 308 1.48 -19.30 9.74
CA ASN A 308 1.41 -19.79 8.36
C ASN A 308 0.98 -18.66 7.42
N THR A 309 1.77 -18.46 6.35
CA THR A 309 1.61 -17.36 5.38
C THR A 309 0.84 -17.75 4.12
N GLU A 310 0.42 -19.02 3.96
CA GLU A 310 -0.21 -19.54 2.72
C GLU A 310 -1.49 -18.79 2.35
N THR A 311 -2.36 -18.51 3.33
CA THR A 311 -3.60 -17.77 3.08
C THR A 311 -3.29 -16.35 2.59
N LEU A 312 -2.34 -15.68 3.22
CA LEU A 312 -1.92 -14.34 2.81
C LEU A 312 -1.26 -14.37 1.42
N MET A 313 -0.40 -15.35 1.17
CA MET A 313 0.22 -15.55 -0.15
C MET A 313 -0.83 -15.76 -1.24
N THR A 314 -1.82 -16.61 -1.00
CA THR A 314 -2.90 -16.88 -1.95
C THR A 314 -3.70 -15.61 -2.25
N GLU A 315 -4.09 -14.85 -1.22
CA GLU A 315 -4.83 -13.60 -1.41
C GLU A 315 -4.02 -12.55 -2.20
N ILE A 316 -2.71 -12.42 -1.96
CA ILE A 316 -1.84 -11.51 -2.70
C ILE A 316 -1.67 -11.94 -4.16
N TRP A 317 -1.39 -13.23 -4.38
CA TRP A 317 -1.11 -13.76 -5.71
C TRP A 317 -2.32 -13.63 -6.65
N GLU A 318 -3.49 -14.01 -6.17
CA GLU A 318 -4.73 -14.01 -6.92
C GLU A 318 -5.31 -12.60 -7.12
N SER A 319 -5.23 -11.74 -6.09
CA SER A 319 -5.84 -10.41 -6.16
C SER A 319 -5.06 -9.44 -7.05
N GLY A 320 -3.74 -9.52 -7.06
CA GLY A 320 -2.90 -8.48 -7.63
C GLY A 320 -3.09 -7.12 -6.92
N ASN A 321 -2.52 -6.07 -7.48
CA ASN A 321 -2.60 -4.74 -6.90
C ASN A 321 -4.07 -4.27 -6.84
N PHE A 322 -4.55 -3.93 -5.64
CA PHE A 322 -5.93 -3.51 -5.34
C PHE A 322 -7.03 -4.47 -5.84
N GLY A 323 -6.70 -5.74 -6.04
CA GLY A 323 -7.68 -6.75 -6.45
C GLY A 323 -8.25 -6.58 -7.86
N PHE A 324 -7.59 -5.80 -8.72
CA PHE A 324 -8.02 -5.57 -10.11
C PHE A 324 -7.93 -6.83 -10.97
N TYR A 325 -7.14 -7.81 -10.56
CA TYR A 325 -6.87 -9.01 -11.35
C TYR A 325 -7.45 -10.28 -10.73
N ASP A 326 -8.31 -10.15 -9.72
CA ASP A 326 -8.88 -11.27 -8.97
C ASP A 326 -10.01 -11.94 -9.76
N GLU A 327 -9.67 -12.95 -10.54
CA GLU A 327 -10.62 -13.72 -11.35
C GLU A 327 -11.67 -14.48 -10.50
N ARG A 328 -11.38 -14.75 -9.22
CA ARG A 328 -12.31 -15.41 -8.28
C ARG A 328 -13.53 -14.52 -7.98
N LYS A 329 -13.41 -13.23 -8.21
CA LYS A 329 -14.51 -12.28 -7.99
C LYS A 329 -15.64 -12.45 -9.01
N GLY A 330 -15.37 -13.02 -10.19
CA GLY A 330 -16.34 -13.08 -11.29
C GLY A 330 -16.75 -11.68 -11.79
N GLU A 331 -17.74 -11.63 -12.66
CA GLU A 331 -18.26 -10.37 -13.17
C GLU A 331 -19.02 -9.59 -12.09
N ARG A 332 -18.79 -8.29 -12.06
CA ARG A 332 -19.45 -7.39 -11.13
C ARG A 332 -20.92 -7.22 -11.57
N PRO A 333 -21.90 -7.59 -10.72
CA PRO A 333 -23.29 -7.57 -11.14
C PRO A 333 -23.79 -6.14 -11.39
N GLU A 334 -24.60 -5.97 -12.43
CA GLU A 334 -25.29 -4.72 -12.71
C GLU A 334 -26.32 -4.38 -11.63
N GLY A 335 -26.45 -3.08 -11.35
CA GLY A 335 -27.40 -2.54 -10.38
C GLY A 335 -26.79 -2.31 -9.00
N LYS A 336 -27.14 -1.14 -8.43
CA LYS A 336 -26.55 -0.62 -7.18
C LYS A 336 -26.68 -1.60 -5.99
N TRP A 337 -27.81 -2.29 -5.87
CA TRP A 337 -28.10 -3.24 -4.80
C TRP A 337 -27.29 -4.53 -4.92
N LYS A 338 -27.29 -5.14 -6.10
CA LYS A 338 -26.54 -6.37 -6.37
C LYS A 338 -25.04 -6.13 -6.18
N ASN A 339 -24.55 -4.98 -6.62
CA ASN A 339 -23.16 -4.58 -6.45
C ASN A 339 -22.79 -4.36 -4.97
N LYS A 340 -23.67 -3.74 -4.15
CA LYS A 340 -23.45 -3.58 -2.72
C LYS A 340 -23.41 -4.94 -1.99
N LEU A 341 -24.30 -5.85 -2.33
CA LEU A 341 -24.35 -7.20 -1.76
C LEU A 341 -23.10 -8.00 -2.15
N TYR A 342 -22.70 -7.94 -3.39
CA TYR A 342 -21.47 -8.54 -3.90
C TYR A 342 -20.25 -8.06 -3.13
N THR A 343 -20.05 -6.74 -2.98
CA THR A 343 -18.94 -6.15 -2.21
C THR A 343 -18.97 -6.58 -0.74
N SER A 344 -20.15 -6.58 -0.09
CA SER A 344 -20.29 -7.06 1.28
C SER A 344 -19.84 -8.50 1.44
N ARG A 345 -20.24 -9.37 0.50
CA ARG A 345 -19.87 -10.80 0.52
C ARG A 345 -18.34 -11.00 0.41
N GLN A 346 -17.67 -10.21 -0.46
CA GLN A 346 -16.21 -10.27 -0.58
C GLN A 346 -15.50 -9.82 0.70
N ILE A 347 -15.96 -8.72 1.30
CA ILE A 347 -15.39 -8.22 2.56
C ILE A 347 -15.61 -9.23 3.70
N THR A 348 -16.80 -9.81 3.81
CA THR A 348 -17.11 -10.82 4.84
C THR A 348 -16.22 -12.05 4.68
N ARG A 349 -16.04 -12.55 3.45
CA ARG A 349 -15.13 -13.67 3.18
C ARG A 349 -13.70 -13.38 3.66
N LYS A 350 -13.16 -12.23 3.32
CA LYS A 350 -11.81 -11.83 3.73
C LYS A 350 -11.72 -11.60 5.23
N ALA A 351 -12.73 -10.99 5.83
CA ALA A 351 -12.81 -10.82 7.28
C ALA A 351 -12.77 -12.17 8.03
N GLN A 352 -13.45 -13.19 7.53
CA GLN A 352 -13.38 -14.55 8.09
C GLN A 352 -11.98 -15.16 7.98
N LEU A 353 -11.31 -15.03 6.82
CA LEU A 353 -9.96 -15.56 6.61
C LEU A 353 -8.93 -14.95 7.57
N PHE A 354 -9.08 -13.67 7.90
CA PHE A 354 -8.10 -12.93 8.70
C PHE A 354 -8.58 -12.63 10.14
N PHE A 355 -9.72 -13.19 10.57
CA PHE A 355 -10.29 -12.94 11.90
C PHE A 355 -9.31 -13.24 13.03
N THR A 356 -8.57 -14.34 12.96
CA THR A 356 -7.59 -14.74 13.98
C THR A 356 -6.48 -13.70 14.17
N TYR A 357 -6.16 -12.94 13.13
CA TYR A 357 -5.03 -12.01 13.11
C TYR A 357 -5.41 -10.58 13.50
N ALA A 358 -6.64 -10.15 13.16
CA ALA A 358 -7.12 -8.80 13.42
C ALA A 358 -8.62 -8.82 13.79
N SER A 359 -8.99 -9.56 14.85
CA SER A 359 -10.38 -9.83 15.20
C SER A 359 -11.24 -8.58 15.37
N ALA A 360 -10.73 -7.54 16.01
CA ALA A 360 -11.45 -6.29 16.18
C ALA A 360 -11.77 -5.62 14.82
N GLU A 361 -10.77 -5.50 13.95
CA GLU A 361 -10.92 -4.83 12.66
C GLU A 361 -11.80 -5.63 11.71
N THR A 362 -11.61 -6.94 11.62
CA THR A 362 -12.41 -7.84 10.78
C THR A 362 -13.88 -7.95 11.22
N PHE A 363 -14.18 -7.69 12.49
CA PHE A 363 -15.55 -7.61 13.00
C PHE A 363 -16.17 -6.23 12.74
N TRP A 364 -15.47 -5.14 13.12
CA TRP A 364 -16.04 -3.80 13.09
C TRP A 364 -16.14 -3.22 11.71
N TRP A 365 -15.18 -3.48 10.84
CA TRP A 365 -15.20 -2.92 9.48
C TRP A 365 -16.42 -3.33 8.66
N PRO A 366 -16.76 -4.64 8.51
CA PRO A 366 -17.98 -5.05 7.81
C PRO A 366 -19.25 -4.52 8.46
N THR A 367 -19.27 -4.48 9.80
CA THR A 367 -20.41 -4.01 10.60
C THR A 367 -20.70 -2.52 10.34
N LEU A 368 -19.66 -1.68 10.38
CA LEU A 368 -19.81 -0.25 10.13
C LEU A 368 -20.18 0.05 8.67
N LEU A 369 -19.61 -0.67 7.71
CA LEU A 369 -20.02 -0.56 6.31
C LEU A 369 -21.50 -0.89 6.12
N THR A 370 -21.97 -1.93 6.77
CA THR A 370 -23.38 -2.35 6.72
C THR A 370 -24.27 -1.29 7.36
N ALA A 371 -23.91 -0.78 8.54
CA ALA A 371 -24.65 0.27 9.25
C ALA A 371 -24.72 1.58 8.42
N ARG A 372 -23.61 2.03 7.82
CA ARG A 372 -23.59 3.19 6.92
C ARG A 372 -24.53 2.99 5.72
N ARG A 373 -24.53 1.81 5.12
CA ARG A 373 -25.40 1.48 3.99
C ARG A 373 -26.88 1.48 4.34
N ILE A 374 -27.23 0.96 5.53
CA ILE A 374 -28.62 1.01 6.03
C ILE A 374 -29.04 2.46 6.26
N LYS A 375 -28.19 3.28 6.89
CA LYS A 375 -28.47 4.70 7.10
C LYS A 375 -28.72 5.47 5.79
N GLU A 376 -27.89 5.24 4.77
CA GLU A 376 -28.09 5.84 3.44
C GLU A 376 -29.43 5.46 2.78
N LEU A 377 -29.95 4.28 3.10
CA LEU A 377 -31.21 3.79 2.55
C LEU A 377 -32.42 4.44 3.26
N VAL A 378 -32.33 4.55 4.59
CA VAL A 378 -33.37 5.22 5.40
C VAL A 378 -33.49 6.69 4.96
N ILE A 379 -32.38 7.42 4.89
CA ILE A 379 -32.37 8.82 4.44
C ILE A 379 -32.93 8.99 3.03
N LYS A 380 -32.62 8.09 2.11
CA LYS A 380 -33.18 8.15 0.74
C LYS A 380 -34.69 7.85 0.70
N HIS A 381 -35.16 6.98 1.59
CA HIS A 381 -36.58 6.69 1.68
C HIS A 381 -37.36 7.88 2.24
N GLU A 382 -36.84 8.55 3.27
CA GLU A 382 -37.43 9.76 3.84
C GLU A 382 -37.50 10.88 2.79
N ASN A 383 -36.43 11.14 2.05
CA ASN A 383 -36.38 12.15 0.99
C ASN A 383 -37.30 11.82 -0.23
N HIS A 384 -37.61 10.55 -0.46
CA HIS A 384 -38.57 10.14 -1.50
C HIS A 384 -40.01 10.29 -1.04
N THR A 385 -40.27 10.05 0.26
CA THR A 385 -41.62 10.22 0.83
C THR A 385 -42.01 11.70 0.92
N GLU A 386 -41.07 12.58 1.28
CA GLU A 386 -41.30 14.03 1.30
C GLU A 386 -41.53 14.63 -0.12
N LYS A 387 -40.92 14.07 -1.15
CA LYS A 387 -41.18 14.51 -2.55
C LYS A 387 -42.49 14.03 -3.13
N ASN A 388 -43.09 13.00 -2.57
CA ASN A 388 -44.38 12.49 -2.99
C ASN A 388 -45.58 13.08 -2.21
N ILE A 389 -45.29 13.93 -1.18
CA ILE A 389 -46.32 14.62 -0.37
C ILE A 389 -46.42 16.12 -0.74
N LYS A 390 -45.56 16.59 -1.64
CA LYS A 390 -45.67 17.91 -2.29
C LYS A 390 -46.08 17.75 -3.73
#